data_bf84f6da422d7747ad2bcd17dbee8514
#
_entry.id   bf84f6da422d7747ad2bcd17dbee8514
#
_cell.length_a   1.000
_cell.length_b   1.000
_cell.length_c   1.000
_cell.angle_alpha   90.00
_cell.angle_beta   90.00
_cell.angle_gamma   90.00
#
_symmetry.space_group_name_H-M   'P 1'
#
loop_
_entity.id
_entity.type
_entity.pdbx_description
1 polymer ?
#
loop_
_entity_poly.entity_id
_entity_poly.type
_entity_poly.pdbx_seq_one_letter_code
_entity_poly.pdbx_strand_id
1 'polypeptide(L)' 'MNIAILDYSASEVRLIKNCPDSWKEEQIEEYIYGEDGLDLSESSTYYMYGDAVSIKQEEYKP' A
#
# COMPACT_ATOMS: atom_id res chain seq x y z
N MET A 1 0.78 -10.58 -5.80
CA MET A 1 -0.25 -9.52 -5.65
C MET A 1 0.39 -8.16 -5.48
N ASN A 2 -0.39 -7.10 -5.62
CA ASN A 2 0.07 -5.73 -5.43
C ASN A 2 -0.61 -5.11 -4.21
N ILE A 3 0.09 -4.18 -3.57
CA ILE A 3 -0.45 -3.42 -2.44
C ILE A 3 -0.37 -1.93 -2.80
N ALA A 4 -1.50 -1.24 -2.76
CA ALA A 4 -1.54 0.21 -2.95
C ALA A 4 -1.69 0.87 -1.59
N ILE A 5 -0.83 1.83 -1.29
CA ILE A 5 -0.74 2.46 0.03
C ILE A 5 -0.91 3.97 -0.11
N LEU A 6 -1.83 4.51 0.71
CA LEU A 6 -2.00 5.95 0.85
C LEU A 6 -1.27 6.37 2.13
N ASP A 7 -0.14 7.05 1.98
CA ASP A 7 0.68 7.51 3.10
C ASP A 7 0.45 9.00 3.31
N TYR A 8 -0.44 9.34 4.24
CA TYR A 8 -0.80 10.73 4.48
C TYR A 8 0.31 11.54 5.17
N SER A 9 1.19 10.89 5.92
CA SER A 9 2.27 11.59 6.59
C SER A 9 3.34 12.09 5.60
N ALA A 10 3.52 11.36 4.50
CA ALA A 10 4.49 11.71 3.47
C ALA A 10 3.84 12.33 2.23
N SER A 11 2.49 12.43 2.20
CA SER A 11 1.74 12.87 1.03
C SER A 11 2.07 12.07 -0.22
N GLU A 12 2.18 10.76 -0.06
CA GLU A 12 2.57 9.85 -1.14
C GLU A 12 1.55 8.73 -1.32
N VAL A 13 1.45 8.29 -2.58
CA VAL A 13 0.75 7.06 -2.93
C VAL A 13 1.80 6.08 -3.44
N ARG A 14 1.83 4.89 -2.86
CA ARG A 14 2.81 3.86 -3.22
C ARG A 14 2.14 2.65 -3.82
N LEU A 15 2.77 2.05 -4.81
CA LEU A 15 2.34 0.75 -5.34
C LEU A 15 3.49 -0.24 -5.16
N ILE A 16 3.29 -1.22 -4.29
CA ILE A 16 4.26 -2.28 -4.05
C ILE A 16 3.84 -3.47 -4.90
N LYS A 17 4.64 -3.80 -5.89
CA LYS A 17 4.32 -4.86 -6.85
C LYS A 17 4.94 -6.19 -6.46
N ASN A 18 4.30 -7.25 -6.94
CA ASN A 18 4.85 -8.60 -6.86
C ASN A 18 5.10 -9.09 -5.45
N CYS A 19 4.21 -8.72 -4.53
CA CYS A 19 4.22 -9.30 -3.19
C CYS A 19 3.75 -10.76 -3.26
N PRO A 20 4.19 -11.61 -2.33
CA PRO A 20 3.78 -13.02 -2.34
C PRO A 20 2.25 -13.17 -2.29
N ASP A 21 1.70 -13.97 -3.19
CA ASP A 21 0.26 -14.23 -3.24
C ASP A 21 -0.23 -15.00 -2.01
N SER A 22 0.68 -15.66 -1.32
CA SER A 22 0.36 -16.41 -0.10
C SER A 22 0.17 -15.53 1.13
N TRP A 23 0.50 -14.26 1.05
CA TRP A 23 0.35 -13.36 2.20
C TRP A 23 -1.11 -13.19 2.56
N LYS A 24 -1.37 -13.28 3.86
CA LYS A 24 -2.66 -12.92 4.45
C LYS A 24 -2.57 -11.49 4.98
N GLU A 25 -3.70 -10.94 5.36
CA GLU A 25 -3.77 -9.56 5.85
C GLU A 25 -2.77 -9.29 6.98
N GLU A 26 -2.56 -10.26 7.85
CA GLU A 26 -1.61 -10.14 8.95
C GLU A 26 -0.18 -9.90 8.47
N GLN A 27 0.26 -10.63 7.44
CA GLN A 27 1.59 -10.45 6.88
C GLN A 27 1.70 -9.13 6.11
N ILE A 28 0.62 -8.71 5.45
CA ILE A 28 0.57 -7.44 4.74
C ILE A 28 0.74 -6.28 5.73
N GLU A 29 0.03 -6.31 6.85
CA GLU A 29 0.12 -5.28 7.88
C GLU A 29 1.48 -5.26 8.55
N GLU A 30 2.06 -6.42 8.79
CA GLU A 30 3.41 -6.52 9.33
C GLU A 30 4.43 -5.88 8.38
N TYR A 31 4.26 -6.10 7.07
CA TYR A 31 5.13 -5.48 6.08
C TYR A 31 4.97 -3.96 6.04
N ILE A 32 3.74 -3.46 6.10
CA ILE A 32 3.48 -2.01 6.01
C ILE A 32 3.91 -1.30 7.29
N TYR A 33 3.58 -1.85 8.46
CA TYR A 33 3.73 -1.16 9.74
C TYR A 33 4.92 -1.65 10.57
N GLY A 34 5.47 -2.82 10.27
CA GLY A 34 6.55 -3.40 11.04
C GLY A 34 7.89 -2.75 10.79
N GLU A 35 8.78 -2.80 11.79
CA GLU A 35 10.12 -2.19 11.69
C GLU A 35 10.98 -2.82 10.60
N ASP A 36 10.78 -4.10 10.32
CA ASP A 36 11.54 -4.82 9.29
C ASP A 36 10.97 -4.58 7.89
N GLY A 37 9.81 -3.95 7.79
CA GLY A 37 9.17 -3.61 6.52
C GLY A 37 9.26 -2.11 6.25
N LEU A 38 8.12 -1.50 5.90
CA LEU A 38 8.07 -0.09 5.55
C LEU A 38 8.03 0.84 6.76
N ASP A 39 7.71 0.31 7.92
CA ASP A 39 7.66 1.06 9.19
C ASP A 39 6.78 2.31 9.11
N LEU A 40 5.62 2.19 8.46
CA LEU A 40 4.69 3.31 8.32
C LEU A 40 3.78 3.41 9.55
N SER A 41 3.23 4.60 9.77
CA SER A 41 2.31 4.83 10.88
C SER A 41 0.92 4.34 10.52
N GLU A 42 0.36 3.43 11.33
CA GLU A 42 -0.99 2.92 11.14
C GLU A 42 -2.05 4.02 11.18
N SER A 43 -1.83 5.05 11.99
CA SER A 43 -2.79 6.15 12.15
C SER A 43 -2.87 7.09 10.94
N SER A 44 -1.87 7.06 10.04
CA SER A 44 -1.80 7.96 8.90
C SER A 44 -1.69 7.21 7.57
N THR A 45 -2.06 5.93 7.55
CA THR A 45 -1.86 5.09 6.38
C THR A 45 -3.13 4.30 6.08
N TYR A 46 -3.51 4.24 4.81
CA TYR A 46 -4.57 3.36 4.31
C TYR A 46 -3.99 2.50 3.19
N TYR A 47 -4.55 1.32 3.00
CA TYR A 47 -4.07 0.42 1.95
C TYR A 47 -5.18 -0.44 1.39
N MET A 48 -4.94 -0.96 0.18
CA MET A 48 -5.73 -2.01 -0.42
C MET A 48 -4.80 -2.97 -1.13
N TYR A 49 -5.23 -4.20 -1.33
CA TYR A 49 -4.40 -5.21 -1.98
C TYR A 49 -5.24 -6.12 -2.87
N GLY A 50 -4.57 -6.75 -3.83
CA GLY A 50 -5.21 -7.69 -4.73
C GLY A 50 -4.32 -8.01 -5.92
N ASP A 51 -4.78 -8.92 -6.76
CA ASP A 51 -3.96 -9.40 -7.89
C ASP A 51 -3.77 -8.32 -8.97
N ALA A 52 -4.75 -7.45 -9.15
CA ALA A 52 -4.75 -6.47 -10.22
C ALA A 52 -4.81 -5.02 -9.72
N VAL A 53 -4.46 -4.79 -8.46
CA VAL A 53 -4.45 -3.43 -7.91
C VAL A 53 -3.43 -2.59 -8.65
N SER A 54 -3.85 -1.41 -9.10
CA SER A 54 -3.00 -0.48 -9.83
C SER A 54 -3.33 0.96 -9.43
N ILE A 55 -2.45 1.89 -9.79
CA ILE A 55 -2.67 3.32 -9.58
C ILE A 55 -2.99 3.94 -10.93
N LYS A 56 -4.12 4.65 -11.01
CA LYS A 56 -4.52 5.38 -12.21
C LYS A 56 -4.40 6.87 -11.95
N GLN A 57 -3.60 7.55 -12.75
CA GLN A 57 -3.45 8.99 -12.68
C GLN A 57 -4.36 9.64 -13.72
N GLU A 58 -5.10 10.65 -13.29
CA GLU A 58 -5.99 11.39 -14.16
C GLU A 58 -5.87 12.89 -13.87
N GLU A 59 -6.11 13.70 -14.89
CA GLU A 59 -6.14 15.15 -14.74
C GLU A 59 -7.60 15.62 -14.67
N TYR A 60 -7.82 16.64 -13.86
CA TYR A 60 -9.14 17.27 -13.81
C TYR A 60 -9.48 17.94 -15.14
N LYS A 61 -10.67 17.65 -15.64
CA LYS A 61 -11.20 18.28 -16.85
C LYS A 61 -12.51 18.97 -16.49
N PRO A 62 -12.53 20.32 -16.55
CA PRO A 62 -13.75 21.08 -16.24
C PRO A 62 -14.86 20.86 -17.26
#